data_bb635bf83777a64bd855816df4c2e6aa
#
_entry.id   bb635bf83777a64bd855816df4c2e6aa
#
_cell.length_a   1.000
_cell.length_b   1.000
_cell.length_c   1.000
_cell.angle_alpha   90.00
_cell.angle_beta   90.00
_cell.angle_gamma   90.00
#
_symmetry.space_group_name_H-M   'P 1'
#
loop_
_entity.id
_entity.type
_entity.pdbx_description
1 polymer ?
#
loop_
_entity_poly.entity_id
_entity_poly.type
_entity_poly.pdbx_seq_one_letter_code
_entity_poly.pdbx_strand_id
1 'polypeptide(L)'
;MKKLLILLVLVLVLVAGFFIYKDWRRDFIRKQVPKLVFLESDSLYKISYGDIYIDEINGELQVKDLRFTPDTSFKKPGDSTLPLTLLDIFVPELHITGVQTDAAILNKEIVARKILISQPVVTMYTNARTDSAIKREVKREGLQTQDLYKVILRKLDKIVIDSILIEGANYAIAKFTNPTDTSFAALAVDAHLYQLNISDSTSTDTSRILFAKKADLAVKNIIIHDKKGLYHYKFDDVQLHSNEKKFAVKNVYIVPLLSEAAFMRAAKWQTDRFNFDFSGISFTNIDVPELLEGGLIGDSLVIEKSMFKIYRDLSYPRKPESKVGNYPHQVLFDAPMDVSLKNVAIKSAYIEYKEKNPKSDSSGKVIFSNAHATLHNVTNRDEDLAGNSICRLDFHSSFLGEAPVDAYLSMYLKHPQGKFAIKGTLNTTEATVFNRLTRPMGLASIEKGKLNRLDFDLTGYDYSASGTVRMLYEDLKVSILEKDEEENELKKKGLVSFIANIVIKDANPLKNKPARVAHITNERDTQRSFFNLLWKTIFVGVKESVGIEDKKKKQQAKEEKKEAKAERKEERKEERKQKREERREKKDSVNNAKQ
;
A
#
# COMPACT_ATOMS: atom_id res chain seq x y z
N MET A 1 11.51 11.04 -12.91
CA MET A 1 11.40 12.45 -13.29
C MET A 1 12.74 13.15 -13.49
N LYS A 2 13.70 13.07 -12.55
CA LYS A 2 15.06 13.69 -12.74
C LYS A 2 15.73 13.32 -14.07
N LYS A 3 15.42 12.15 -14.64
CA LYS A 3 16.01 11.66 -15.91
C LYS A 3 15.29 12.13 -17.18
N LEU A 4 14.01 12.46 -17.11
CA LEU A 4 13.32 13.23 -18.15
C LEU A 4 13.90 14.65 -18.26
N LEU A 5 14.31 15.18 -17.11
CA LEU A 5 15.01 16.47 -17.01
C LEU A 5 16.39 16.44 -17.69
N ILE A 6 17.11 15.30 -17.66
CA ILE A 6 18.39 15.14 -18.39
C ILE A 6 18.16 15.22 -19.89
N LEU A 7 17.08 14.64 -20.41
CA LEU A 7 16.69 14.82 -21.82
C LEU A 7 16.41 16.29 -22.14
N LEU A 8 15.67 16.96 -21.27
CA LEU A 8 15.38 18.39 -21.40
C LEU A 8 16.68 19.22 -21.35
N VAL A 9 17.58 18.91 -20.41
CA VAL A 9 18.90 19.56 -20.31
C VAL A 9 19.74 19.33 -21.59
N LEU A 10 19.74 18.12 -22.13
CA LEU A 10 20.47 17.78 -23.36
C LEU A 10 19.92 18.54 -24.54
N VAL A 11 18.60 18.66 -24.67
CA VAL A 11 17.93 19.47 -25.68
C VAL A 11 18.28 20.95 -25.48
N LEU A 12 18.25 21.49 -24.27
CA LEU A 12 18.60 22.87 -23.96
C LEU A 12 20.07 23.19 -24.21
N VAL A 13 20.99 22.24 -23.94
CA VAL A 13 22.42 22.38 -24.27
C VAL A 13 22.65 22.41 -25.78
N LEU A 14 21.92 21.58 -26.54
CA LEU A 14 21.95 21.64 -28.02
C LEU A 14 21.44 22.98 -28.54
N VAL A 15 20.35 23.50 -27.96
CA VAL A 15 19.77 24.81 -28.28
C VAL A 15 20.74 25.92 -27.89
N ALA A 16 21.33 25.88 -26.70
CA ALA A 16 22.32 26.88 -26.26
C ALA A 16 23.57 26.90 -27.14
N GLY A 17 24.11 25.72 -27.47
CA GLY A 17 25.25 25.58 -28.38
C GLY A 17 24.97 26.14 -29.78
N PHE A 18 23.74 26.00 -30.23
CA PHE A 18 23.28 26.54 -31.52
C PHE A 18 23.31 28.07 -31.59
N PHE A 19 22.98 28.76 -30.49
CA PHE A 19 22.85 30.22 -30.48
C PHE A 19 24.14 30.99 -30.20
N ILE A 20 25.12 30.36 -29.55
CA ILE A 20 26.36 31.05 -29.14
C ILE A 20 27.36 31.23 -30.29
N TYR A 21 27.28 30.46 -31.39
CA TYR A 21 28.28 30.46 -32.48
C TYR A 21 27.69 30.80 -33.85
N LYS A 22 27.65 32.06 -34.19
CA LYS A 22 26.97 32.62 -35.36
C LYS A 22 27.47 32.14 -36.74
N ASP A 23 28.77 31.91 -36.94
CA ASP A 23 29.34 31.67 -38.27
C ASP A 23 29.62 30.17 -38.59
N TRP A 24 29.45 29.25 -37.65
CA TRP A 24 29.83 27.85 -37.78
C TRP A 24 28.71 26.86 -37.42
N ARG A 25 27.46 27.24 -37.45
CA ARG A 25 26.34 26.52 -36.81
C ARG A 25 26.14 25.08 -37.27
N ARG A 26 26.05 24.81 -38.58
CA ARG A 26 25.89 23.43 -39.09
C ARG A 26 27.11 22.56 -38.81
N ASP A 27 28.30 23.12 -39.06
CA ASP A 27 29.55 22.40 -38.82
C ASP A 27 29.85 22.23 -37.35
N PHE A 28 29.49 23.22 -36.51
CA PHE A 28 29.60 23.13 -35.07
C PHE A 28 28.71 22.00 -34.51
N ILE A 29 27.42 21.97 -34.88
CA ILE A 29 26.52 20.91 -34.42
C ILE A 29 27.02 19.56 -34.94
N ARG A 30 27.36 19.44 -36.23
CA ARG A 30 27.78 18.16 -36.83
C ARG A 30 29.12 17.63 -36.32
N LYS A 31 30.10 18.49 -36.01
CA LYS A 31 31.47 18.07 -35.69
C LYS A 31 31.86 18.34 -34.25
N GLN A 32 31.45 19.44 -33.66
CA GLN A 32 31.89 19.86 -32.34
C GLN A 32 31.00 19.30 -31.21
N VAL A 33 29.68 19.29 -31.38
CA VAL A 33 28.75 18.77 -30.36
C VAL A 33 29.02 17.29 -30.06
N PRO A 34 29.18 16.38 -31.05
CA PRO A 34 29.55 15.00 -30.76
C PRO A 34 30.88 14.86 -30.01
N LYS A 35 31.87 15.67 -30.40
CA LYS A 35 33.18 15.68 -29.75
C LYS A 35 33.09 16.21 -28.31
N LEU A 36 32.34 17.28 -28.09
CA LEU A 36 32.12 17.83 -26.75
C LEU A 36 31.38 16.84 -25.83
N VAL A 37 30.28 16.25 -26.32
CA VAL A 37 29.53 15.22 -25.55
C VAL A 37 30.42 14.07 -25.17
N PHE A 38 31.25 13.58 -26.10
CA PHE A 38 32.17 12.48 -25.84
C PHE A 38 33.22 12.86 -24.78
N LEU A 39 33.83 14.04 -24.89
CA LEU A 39 34.85 14.50 -23.94
C LEU A 39 34.28 14.86 -22.58
N GLU A 40 33.17 15.58 -22.49
CA GLU A 40 32.53 16.00 -21.24
C GLU A 40 31.87 14.82 -20.49
N SER A 41 31.63 13.71 -21.17
CA SER A 41 31.13 12.48 -20.58
C SER A 41 32.20 11.44 -20.23
N ASP A 42 33.47 11.84 -20.18
CA ASP A 42 34.60 10.92 -20.00
C ASP A 42 34.57 9.75 -21.00
N SER A 43 34.27 10.06 -22.26
CA SER A 43 34.12 9.10 -23.37
C SER A 43 32.99 8.07 -23.17
N LEU A 44 32.05 8.35 -22.28
CA LEU A 44 30.96 7.42 -21.95
C LEU A 44 29.78 7.50 -22.93
N TYR A 45 29.51 8.68 -23.50
CA TYR A 45 28.36 8.88 -24.37
C TYR A 45 28.73 9.39 -25.75
N LYS A 46 27.98 8.89 -26.73
CA LYS A 46 28.04 9.39 -28.13
C LYS A 46 26.69 10.00 -28.49
N ILE A 47 26.75 11.11 -29.25
CA ILE A 47 25.57 11.72 -29.87
C ILE A 47 25.73 11.66 -31.39
N SER A 48 24.64 11.30 -32.08
CA SER A 48 24.55 11.32 -33.53
C SER A 48 23.16 11.77 -33.95
N TYR A 49 23.03 12.26 -35.15
CA TYR A 49 21.74 12.68 -35.74
C TYR A 49 21.78 12.52 -37.25
N GLY A 50 20.59 12.39 -37.85
CA GLY A 50 20.42 12.40 -39.30
C GLY A 50 20.45 13.81 -39.86
N ASP A 51 19.30 14.29 -40.37
CA ASP A 51 19.21 15.61 -40.97
C ASP A 51 19.00 16.70 -39.92
N ILE A 52 19.63 17.85 -40.20
CA ILE A 52 19.44 19.09 -39.45
C ILE A 52 18.98 20.17 -40.43
N TYR A 53 17.81 20.73 -40.16
CA TYR A 53 17.27 21.89 -40.84
C TYR A 53 17.29 23.11 -39.92
N ILE A 54 17.75 24.25 -40.43
CA ILE A 54 17.86 25.49 -39.68
C ILE A 54 17.30 26.61 -40.56
N ASP A 55 16.31 27.34 -40.04
CA ASP A 55 15.80 28.58 -40.59
C ASP A 55 16.02 29.71 -39.57
N GLU A 56 17.05 30.51 -39.83
CA GLU A 56 17.45 31.61 -38.95
C GLU A 56 16.45 32.77 -38.97
N ILE A 57 15.75 32.97 -40.11
CA ILE A 57 14.80 34.08 -40.29
C ILE A 57 13.56 33.82 -39.44
N ASN A 58 13.06 32.59 -39.46
CA ASN A 58 11.87 32.19 -38.71
C ASN A 58 12.18 31.64 -37.30
N GLY A 59 13.47 31.52 -36.96
CA GLY A 59 13.92 30.97 -35.68
C GLY A 59 13.54 29.50 -35.51
N GLU A 60 13.72 28.67 -36.55
CA GLU A 60 13.37 27.27 -36.56
C GLU A 60 14.60 26.36 -36.59
N LEU A 61 14.54 25.27 -35.77
CA LEU A 61 15.50 24.18 -35.78
C LEU A 61 14.75 22.85 -35.79
N GLN A 62 15.03 22.01 -36.77
CA GLN A 62 14.55 20.64 -36.83
C GLN A 62 15.75 19.67 -36.85
N VAL A 63 15.71 18.65 -35.99
CA VAL A 63 16.70 17.58 -35.93
C VAL A 63 15.99 16.27 -36.06
N LYS A 64 16.41 15.42 -37.01
CA LYS A 64 15.87 14.06 -37.19
C LYS A 64 16.85 13.02 -36.71
N ASP A 65 16.32 11.89 -36.25
CA ASP A 65 17.07 10.70 -35.82
C ASP A 65 18.17 10.99 -34.79
N LEU A 66 17.87 11.87 -33.82
CA LEU A 66 18.80 12.17 -32.74
C LEU A 66 18.99 10.95 -31.83
N ARG A 67 20.24 10.51 -31.69
CA ARG A 67 20.63 9.41 -30.80
C ARG A 67 21.66 9.88 -29.80
N PHE A 68 21.41 9.56 -28.52
CA PHE A 68 22.34 9.73 -27.42
C PHE A 68 22.52 8.37 -26.74
N THR A 69 23.64 7.73 -27.01
CA THR A 69 23.85 6.34 -26.63
C THR A 69 25.13 6.15 -25.83
N PRO A 70 25.16 5.25 -24.83
CA PRO A 70 26.38 4.96 -24.10
C PRO A 70 27.39 4.21 -24.99
N ASP A 71 28.65 4.66 -24.98
CA ASP A 71 29.74 3.92 -25.60
C ASP A 71 30.29 2.86 -24.63
N THR A 72 29.75 1.66 -24.76
CA THR A 72 30.10 0.52 -23.91
C THR A 72 31.08 -0.44 -24.58
N SER A 73 31.63 -0.08 -25.74
CA SER A 73 32.49 -0.95 -26.55
C SER A 73 33.73 -1.47 -25.79
N PHE A 74 34.17 -0.77 -24.77
CA PHE A 74 35.35 -1.09 -23.97
C PHE A 74 35.05 -1.53 -22.53
N LYS A 75 33.78 -1.56 -22.10
CA LYS A 75 33.43 -1.80 -20.69
C LYS A 75 32.44 -2.95 -20.56
N LYS A 76 32.68 -3.84 -19.57
CA LYS A 76 31.83 -5.00 -19.31
C LYS A 76 30.74 -4.70 -18.29
N PRO A 77 29.59 -5.41 -18.34
CA PRO A 77 28.59 -5.34 -17.27
C PRO A 77 29.20 -5.63 -15.90
N GLY A 78 28.83 -4.82 -14.89
CA GLY A 78 29.41 -4.95 -13.53
C GLY A 78 30.73 -4.21 -13.33
N ASP A 79 31.29 -3.57 -14.37
CA ASP A 79 32.46 -2.72 -14.26
C ASP A 79 32.23 -1.58 -13.27
N SER A 80 33.09 -1.45 -12.27
CA SER A 80 32.99 -0.43 -11.23
C SER A 80 33.26 1.00 -11.72
N THR A 81 33.85 1.14 -12.91
CA THR A 81 34.09 2.44 -13.55
C THR A 81 32.85 2.99 -14.27
N LEU A 82 31.84 2.13 -14.59
CA LEU A 82 30.59 2.55 -15.16
C LEU A 82 29.66 3.13 -14.08
N PRO A 83 28.85 4.16 -14.40
CA PRO A 83 27.77 4.63 -13.54
C PRO A 83 26.77 3.50 -13.21
N LEU A 84 26.03 3.64 -12.08
CA LEU A 84 24.94 2.70 -11.75
C LEU A 84 23.84 2.68 -12.80
N THR A 85 23.67 3.79 -13.54
CA THR A 85 22.68 3.92 -14.58
C THR A 85 23.27 4.53 -15.84
N LEU A 86 22.93 3.95 -16.99
CA LEU A 86 23.27 4.44 -18.31
C LEU A 86 21.98 4.82 -19.05
N LEU A 87 22.01 5.90 -19.86
CA LEU A 87 20.88 6.36 -20.64
C LEU A 87 21.11 6.10 -22.12
N ASP A 88 20.11 5.52 -22.79
CA ASP A 88 20.04 5.38 -24.24
C ASP A 88 18.78 6.13 -24.70
N ILE A 89 18.95 7.14 -25.56
CA ILE A 89 17.89 8.03 -25.99
C ILE A 89 17.87 8.07 -27.50
N PHE A 90 16.71 7.80 -28.08
CA PHE A 90 16.42 8.01 -29.49
C PHE A 90 15.24 8.97 -29.65
N VAL A 91 15.43 10.03 -30.42
CA VAL A 91 14.38 10.99 -30.74
C VAL A 91 14.24 11.03 -32.28
N PRO A 92 13.14 10.49 -32.81
CA PRO A 92 12.87 10.54 -34.26
C PRO A 92 12.85 11.95 -34.80
N GLU A 93 12.20 12.88 -34.08
CA GLU A 93 12.10 14.28 -34.49
C GLU A 93 12.10 15.21 -33.28
N LEU A 94 12.97 16.19 -33.31
CA LEU A 94 13.02 17.35 -32.43
C LEU A 94 12.78 18.61 -33.28
N HIS A 95 11.73 19.36 -32.96
CA HIS A 95 11.37 20.60 -33.64
C HIS A 95 11.26 21.75 -32.65
N ILE A 96 12.02 22.82 -32.88
CA ILE A 96 12.05 24.02 -32.06
C ILE A 96 11.65 25.20 -32.94
N THR A 97 10.72 26.03 -32.47
CA THR A 97 10.20 27.15 -33.21
C THR A 97 10.18 28.45 -32.41
N GLY A 98 10.29 29.57 -33.07
CA GLY A 98 10.20 30.90 -32.51
C GLY A 98 11.36 31.24 -31.58
N VAL A 99 12.55 30.83 -31.97
CA VAL A 99 13.77 31.13 -31.22
C VAL A 99 14.21 32.55 -31.50
N GLN A 100 14.46 33.32 -30.44
CA GLN A 100 14.96 34.68 -30.51
C GLN A 100 16.50 34.68 -30.50
N THR A 101 17.10 34.75 -31.68
CA THR A 101 18.56 34.68 -31.84
C THR A 101 19.29 35.84 -31.18
N ASP A 102 18.70 37.05 -31.22
CA ASP A 102 19.31 38.27 -30.64
C ASP A 102 19.39 38.16 -29.09
N ALA A 103 18.37 37.61 -28.46
CA ALA A 103 18.36 37.38 -27.00
C ALA A 103 19.49 36.45 -26.55
N ALA A 104 19.75 35.40 -27.33
CA ALA A 104 20.80 34.43 -27.01
C ALA A 104 22.22 35.03 -27.13
N ILE A 105 22.46 35.89 -28.10
CA ILE A 105 23.77 36.45 -28.39
C ILE A 105 24.07 37.64 -27.46
N LEU A 106 23.09 38.53 -27.28
CA LEU A 106 23.28 39.77 -26.54
C LEU A 106 23.06 39.63 -25.03
N ASN A 107 22.06 38.87 -24.64
CA ASN A 107 21.58 38.82 -23.26
C ASN A 107 21.88 37.48 -22.52
N LYS A 108 22.53 36.52 -23.19
CA LYS A 108 22.71 35.14 -22.66
C LYS A 108 21.39 34.49 -22.23
N GLU A 109 20.31 34.81 -22.93
CA GLU A 109 18.98 34.28 -22.69
C GLU A 109 18.55 33.34 -23.82
N ILE A 110 17.98 32.19 -23.51
CA ILE A 110 17.30 31.34 -24.47
C ILE A 110 15.81 31.65 -24.42
N VAL A 111 15.28 32.17 -25.50
CA VAL A 111 13.84 32.42 -25.65
C VAL A 111 13.32 31.64 -26.84
N ALA A 112 12.34 30.76 -26.63
CA ALA A 112 11.72 30.00 -27.71
C ALA A 112 10.19 29.90 -27.46
N ARG A 113 9.44 29.77 -28.56
CA ARG A 113 7.98 29.60 -28.47
C ARG A 113 7.61 28.17 -28.18
N LYS A 114 8.12 27.22 -28.94
CA LYS A 114 7.73 25.82 -28.83
C LYS A 114 8.92 24.88 -29.03
N ILE A 115 9.01 23.86 -28.19
CA ILE A 115 9.84 22.66 -28.37
C ILE A 115 8.89 21.47 -28.48
N LEU A 116 8.97 20.77 -29.62
CA LEU A 116 8.24 19.52 -29.85
C LEU A 116 9.23 18.36 -29.95
N ILE A 117 9.03 17.33 -29.16
CA ILE A 117 9.81 16.08 -29.14
C ILE A 117 8.86 14.94 -29.47
N SER A 118 8.95 14.39 -30.67
CA SER A 118 8.03 13.38 -31.17
C SER A 118 8.57 12.00 -30.97
N GLN A 119 7.76 11.15 -30.31
CA GLN A 119 7.96 9.72 -30.11
C GLN A 119 9.35 9.31 -29.56
N PRO A 120 9.91 10.03 -28.58
CA PRO A 120 11.22 9.67 -28.05
C PRO A 120 11.16 8.29 -27.37
N VAL A 121 12.23 7.52 -27.56
CA VAL A 121 12.45 6.25 -26.85
C VAL A 121 13.62 6.45 -25.89
N VAL A 122 13.35 6.27 -24.61
CA VAL A 122 14.35 6.43 -23.54
C VAL A 122 14.50 5.12 -22.78
N THR A 123 15.67 4.52 -22.86
CA THR A 123 15.98 3.33 -22.07
C THR A 123 17.04 3.66 -21.04
N MET A 124 16.73 3.38 -19.78
CA MET A 124 17.67 3.47 -18.68
C MET A 124 18.17 2.09 -18.35
N TYR A 125 19.46 1.83 -18.58
CA TYR A 125 20.09 0.59 -18.17
C TYR A 125 20.59 0.69 -16.73
N THR A 126 20.30 -0.34 -15.91
CA THR A 126 20.84 -0.49 -14.56
C THR A 126 22.06 -1.41 -14.61
N ASN A 127 23.18 -0.96 -14.05
CA ASN A 127 24.40 -1.76 -13.92
C ASN A 127 24.32 -2.53 -12.60
N ALA A 128 24.48 -3.87 -12.66
CA ALA A 128 24.42 -4.73 -11.49
C ALA A 128 25.64 -4.50 -10.59
N ARG A 129 25.47 -3.76 -9.50
CA ARG A 129 26.43 -3.60 -8.41
C ARG A 129 25.83 -4.06 -7.08
N THR A 130 26.65 -4.29 -6.08
CA THR A 130 26.21 -4.69 -4.75
C THR A 130 25.36 -3.59 -4.07
N ASP A 131 24.40 -3.98 -3.25
CA ASP A 131 23.48 -3.06 -2.52
C ASP A 131 24.20 -1.97 -1.71
N SER A 132 25.43 -2.24 -1.24
CA SER A 132 26.26 -1.28 -0.52
C SER A 132 26.83 -0.16 -1.41
N ALA A 133 27.10 -0.44 -2.68
CA ALA A 133 27.54 0.57 -3.66
C ALA A 133 26.35 1.46 -4.08
N ILE A 134 25.17 0.85 -4.26
CA ILE A 134 23.91 1.55 -4.57
C ILE A 134 23.55 2.56 -3.47
N LYS A 135 23.61 2.17 -2.19
CA LYS A 135 23.31 3.06 -1.05
C LYS A 135 24.25 4.26 -0.96
N ARG A 136 25.52 4.13 -1.32
CA ARG A 136 26.46 5.26 -1.30
C ARG A 136 26.24 6.24 -2.43
N GLU A 137 25.86 5.78 -3.63
CA GLU A 137 25.68 6.61 -4.82
C GLU A 137 24.31 7.32 -4.80
N VAL A 138 23.24 6.64 -4.35
CA VAL A 138 21.92 7.25 -4.13
C VAL A 138 22.00 8.39 -3.11
N LYS A 139 22.86 8.29 -2.10
CA LYS A 139 23.10 9.39 -1.13
C LYS A 139 23.88 10.57 -1.75
N ARG A 140 24.62 10.37 -2.85
CA ARG A 140 25.32 11.43 -3.58
C ARG A 140 24.45 12.08 -4.68
N GLU A 141 23.49 11.36 -5.26
CA GLU A 141 22.60 11.84 -6.34
C GLU A 141 21.39 12.68 -5.87
N GLY A 142 21.32 13.01 -4.59
CA GLY A 142 20.29 13.90 -4.02
C GLY A 142 20.44 15.36 -4.44
N LEU A 143 20.56 15.65 -5.75
CA LEU A 143 20.45 17.01 -6.27
C LEU A 143 19.03 17.52 -6.06
N GLN A 144 18.87 18.51 -5.20
CA GLN A 144 17.61 19.21 -5.02
C GLN A 144 17.27 19.99 -6.31
N THR A 145 16.00 20.25 -6.53
CA THR A 145 15.54 21.06 -7.69
C THR A 145 16.27 22.40 -7.78
N GLN A 146 16.62 22.98 -6.62
CA GLN A 146 17.41 24.21 -6.50
C GLN A 146 18.83 24.11 -7.09
N ASP A 147 19.45 22.94 -7.12
CA ASP A 147 20.78 22.76 -7.72
C ASP A 147 20.70 22.50 -9.24
N LEU A 148 19.55 21.96 -9.70
CA LEU A 148 19.33 21.68 -11.13
C LEU A 148 19.35 22.94 -11.97
N TYR A 149 18.80 24.08 -11.50
CA TYR A 149 18.78 25.31 -12.30
C TYR A 149 20.19 25.82 -12.58
N LYS A 150 21.13 25.72 -11.63
CA LYS A 150 22.54 26.10 -11.84
C LYS A 150 23.25 25.26 -12.89
N VAL A 151 22.93 23.94 -12.88
CA VAL A 151 23.47 23.01 -13.89
C VAL A 151 22.89 23.32 -15.28
N ILE A 152 21.61 23.66 -15.35
CA ILE A 152 20.91 23.97 -16.61
C ILE A 152 21.38 25.33 -17.19
N LEU A 153 21.41 26.37 -16.36
CA LEU A 153 21.79 27.70 -16.82
C LEU A 153 23.28 27.79 -17.20
N ARG A 154 24.19 27.19 -16.42
CA ARG A 154 25.64 27.27 -16.61
C ARG A 154 26.13 28.72 -16.91
N LYS A 155 26.27 29.06 -18.24
CA LYS A 155 26.71 30.38 -18.74
C LYS A 155 25.54 31.27 -19.19
N LEU A 156 24.30 30.81 -19.04
CA LEU A 156 23.09 31.52 -19.40
C LEU A 156 22.50 32.21 -18.18
N ASP A 157 21.88 33.34 -18.36
CA ASP A 157 21.20 34.07 -17.29
C ASP A 157 19.73 33.67 -17.20
N LYS A 158 19.12 33.18 -18.31
CA LYS A 158 17.71 32.85 -18.34
C LYS A 158 17.33 31.92 -19.50
N ILE A 159 16.32 31.07 -19.26
CA ILE A 159 15.67 30.25 -20.29
C ILE A 159 14.15 30.43 -20.17
N VAL A 160 13.52 30.88 -21.25
CA VAL A 160 12.06 31.06 -21.34
C VAL A 160 11.53 30.30 -22.56
N ILE A 161 10.56 29.41 -22.32
CA ILE A 161 9.94 28.63 -23.37
C ILE A 161 8.43 28.59 -23.11
N ASP A 162 7.63 29.03 -24.09
CA ASP A 162 6.18 29.09 -23.90
C ASP A 162 5.58 27.70 -23.80
N SER A 163 6.06 26.72 -24.59
CA SER A 163 5.59 25.35 -24.52
C SER A 163 6.68 24.32 -24.86
N ILE A 164 6.76 23.27 -24.05
CA ILE A 164 7.54 22.06 -24.33
C ILE A 164 6.54 20.90 -24.39
N LEU A 165 6.47 20.25 -25.56
CA LEU A 165 5.58 19.13 -25.82
C LEU A 165 6.41 17.89 -26.11
N ILE A 166 6.26 16.87 -25.30
CA ILE A 166 6.79 15.52 -25.52
C ILE A 166 5.57 14.65 -25.85
N GLU A 167 5.54 14.08 -27.04
CA GLU A 167 4.38 13.34 -27.54
C GLU A 167 4.76 11.88 -27.89
N GLY A 168 4.00 10.91 -27.38
CA GLY A 168 4.16 9.49 -27.70
C GLY A 168 5.46 8.87 -27.19
N ALA A 169 6.05 9.40 -26.12
CA ALA A 169 7.32 8.89 -25.57
C ALA A 169 7.16 7.48 -25.02
N ASN A 170 8.24 6.67 -25.16
CA ASN A 170 8.37 5.38 -24.48
C ASN A 170 9.58 5.44 -23.56
N TYR A 171 9.37 5.04 -22.30
CA TYR A 171 10.42 5.00 -21.30
C TYR A 171 10.51 3.59 -20.68
N ALA A 172 11.72 3.04 -20.58
CA ALA A 172 11.96 1.75 -19.96
C ALA A 172 13.17 1.78 -19.01
N ILE A 173 13.12 0.94 -17.98
CA ILE A 173 14.26 0.59 -17.12
C ILE A 173 14.58 -0.87 -17.37
N ALA A 174 15.77 -1.14 -17.90
CA ALA A 174 16.24 -2.48 -18.24
C ALA A 174 17.56 -2.81 -17.55
N LYS A 175 17.92 -4.07 -17.51
CA LYS A 175 19.24 -4.49 -17.04
C LYS A 175 20.27 -4.30 -18.16
N PHE A 176 21.43 -3.77 -17.83
CA PHE A 176 22.53 -3.63 -18.79
C PHE A 176 23.01 -5.00 -19.34
N THR A 177 22.95 -6.06 -18.51
CA THR A 177 23.30 -7.43 -18.90
C THR A 177 22.29 -8.10 -19.81
N ASN A 178 21.02 -7.66 -19.75
CA ASN A 178 19.91 -8.20 -20.55
C ASN A 178 18.91 -7.07 -20.87
N PRO A 179 19.07 -6.36 -22.01
CA PRO A 179 18.22 -5.22 -22.38
C PRO A 179 16.73 -5.55 -22.51
N THR A 180 16.37 -6.82 -22.71
CA THR A 180 14.96 -7.26 -22.79
C THR A 180 14.34 -7.50 -21.42
N ASP A 181 15.13 -7.62 -20.36
CA ASP A 181 14.65 -7.76 -18.98
C ASP A 181 14.36 -6.39 -18.38
N THR A 182 13.14 -5.92 -18.60
CA THR A 182 12.67 -4.62 -18.13
C THR A 182 12.04 -4.75 -16.73
N SER A 183 12.43 -3.86 -15.82
CA SER A 183 11.81 -3.74 -14.49
C SER A 183 10.67 -2.71 -14.45
N PHE A 184 10.71 -1.74 -15.37
CA PHE A 184 9.71 -0.68 -15.52
C PHE A 184 9.54 -0.32 -16.99
N ALA A 185 8.31 -0.06 -17.43
CA ALA A 185 8.01 0.52 -18.72
C ALA A 185 6.85 1.52 -18.59
N ALA A 186 6.97 2.67 -19.27
CA ALA A 186 5.89 3.62 -19.48
C ALA A 186 5.76 3.87 -20.99
N LEU A 187 4.59 3.62 -21.53
CA LEU A 187 4.33 3.61 -22.97
C LEU A 187 3.35 4.72 -23.35
N ALA A 188 3.61 5.34 -24.53
CA ALA A 188 2.83 6.44 -25.06
C ALA A 188 2.62 7.53 -24.00
N VAL A 189 3.73 8.15 -23.60
CA VAL A 189 3.79 9.23 -22.62
C VAL A 189 3.69 10.56 -23.35
N ASP A 190 2.68 11.35 -23.03
CA ASP A 190 2.55 12.74 -23.43
C ASP A 190 2.83 13.62 -22.21
N ALA A 191 3.79 14.52 -22.29
CA ALA A 191 4.14 15.46 -21.23
C ALA A 191 4.25 16.87 -21.80
N HIS A 192 3.38 17.74 -21.32
CA HIS A 192 3.28 19.12 -21.81
C HIS A 192 3.58 20.09 -20.67
N LEU A 193 4.59 20.94 -20.87
CA LEU A 193 4.98 22.00 -19.96
C LEU A 193 4.71 23.35 -20.61
N TYR A 194 4.07 24.26 -19.89
CA TYR A 194 3.72 25.57 -20.39
C TYR A 194 4.31 26.68 -19.53
N GLN A 195 4.75 27.77 -20.21
CA GLN A 195 5.35 28.95 -19.58
C GLN A 195 6.53 28.56 -18.66
N LEU A 196 7.45 27.77 -19.22
CA LEU A 196 8.70 27.45 -18.57
C LEU A 196 9.57 28.68 -18.44
N ASN A 197 10.09 28.93 -17.26
CA ASN A 197 11.04 29.98 -16.97
C ASN A 197 12.07 29.47 -15.96
N ILE A 198 13.32 29.39 -16.39
CA ILE A 198 14.45 29.01 -15.56
C ILE A 198 15.34 30.22 -15.39
N SER A 199 15.40 30.76 -14.19
CA SER A 199 16.20 31.94 -13.84
C SER A 199 16.42 31.95 -12.32
N ASP A 200 17.30 32.82 -11.84
CA ASP A 200 17.50 32.99 -10.40
C ASP A 200 16.18 33.34 -9.69
N SER A 201 15.36 34.21 -10.28
CA SER A 201 14.08 34.61 -9.67
C SER A 201 13.02 33.52 -9.61
N THR A 202 13.14 32.49 -10.43
CA THR A 202 12.18 31.36 -10.44
C THR A 202 12.72 30.08 -9.79
N SER A 203 13.98 30.08 -9.37
CA SER A 203 14.63 28.90 -8.77
C SER A 203 14.00 28.47 -7.43
N THR A 204 13.40 29.41 -6.71
CA THR A 204 12.74 29.20 -5.41
C THR A 204 11.21 29.29 -5.48
N ASP A 205 10.64 29.46 -6.68
CA ASP A 205 9.18 29.56 -6.86
C ASP A 205 8.53 28.16 -6.78
N THR A 206 8.02 27.81 -5.60
CA THR A 206 7.35 26.54 -5.32
C THR A 206 6.01 26.37 -6.03
N SER A 207 5.44 27.44 -6.60
CA SER A 207 4.21 27.37 -7.41
C SER A 207 4.45 26.76 -8.79
N ARG A 208 5.71 26.60 -9.20
CA ARG A 208 6.10 26.05 -10.50
C ARG A 208 6.42 24.56 -10.41
N ILE A 209 6.00 23.86 -11.44
CA ILE A 209 6.25 22.44 -11.61
C ILE A 209 7.36 22.28 -12.66
N LEU A 210 8.55 21.81 -12.25
CA LEU A 210 9.71 21.71 -13.14
C LEU A 210 9.98 23.04 -13.89
N PHE A 211 9.90 24.16 -13.16
CA PHE A 211 10.02 25.53 -13.67
C PHE A 211 8.91 26.00 -14.60
N ALA A 212 7.90 25.18 -14.91
CA ALA A 212 6.73 25.55 -15.71
C ALA A 212 5.57 26.01 -14.82
N LYS A 213 4.72 26.92 -15.30
CA LYS A 213 3.50 27.34 -14.59
C LYS A 213 2.41 26.28 -14.65
N LYS A 214 2.39 25.49 -15.74
CA LYS A 214 1.43 24.43 -15.95
C LYS A 214 2.13 23.19 -16.48
N ALA A 215 1.76 22.01 -15.97
CA ALA A 215 2.20 20.73 -16.46
C ALA A 215 1.00 19.78 -16.62
N ASP A 216 0.88 19.18 -17.79
CA ASP A 216 -0.06 18.11 -18.08
C ASP A 216 0.73 16.84 -18.43
N LEU A 217 0.32 15.69 -17.87
CA LEU A 217 0.93 14.39 -18.14
C LEU A 217 -0.16 13.38 -18.47
N ALA A 218 0.01 12.64 -19.54
CA ALA A 218 -0.79 11.47 -19.87
C ALA A 218 0.14 10.28 -20.15
N VAL A 219 -0.16 9.12 -19.57
CA VAL A 219 0.59 7.88 -19.82
C VAL A 219 -0.40 6.77 -20.12
N LYS A 220 -0.29 6.18 -21.30
CA LYS A 220 -1.23 5.13 -21.72
C LYS A 220 -1.11 3.87 -20.88
N ASN A 221 0.12 3.40 -20.68
CA ASN A 221 0.37 2.21 -19.87
C ASN A 221 1.66 2.37 -19.06
N ILE A 222 1.61 1.98 -17.78
CA ILE A 222 2.79 1.77 -16.95
C ILE A 222 2.81 0.30 -16.52
N ILE A 223 3.95 -0.35 -16.66
CA ILE A 223 4.17 -1.73 -16.24
C ILE A 223 5.40 -1.77 -15.33
N ILE A 224 5.23 -2.35 -14.14
CA ILE A 224 6.30 -2.56 -13.17
C ILE A 224 6.39 -4.06 -12.88
N HIS A 225 7.60 -4.61 -13.00
CA HIS A 225 7.87 -6.01 -12.69
C HIS A 225 8.46 -6.12 -11.28
N ASP A 226 7.89 -6.99 -10.46
CA ASP A 226 8.43 -7.27 -9.13
C ASP A 226 9.81 -7.93 -9.24
N LYS A 227 10.75 -7.52 -8.37
CA LYS A 227 12.12 -8.07 -8.30
C LYS A 227 12.17 -9.58 -8.08
N LYS A 228 11.14 -10.17 -7.45
CA LYS A 228 11.03 -11.61 -7.19
C LYS A 228 10.34 -12.37 -8.33
N GLY A 229 9.85 -11.68 -9.36
CA GLY A 229 9.11 -12.29 -10.46
C GLY A 229 7.77 -12.91 -10.04
N LEU A 230 7.17 -12.41 -8.97
CA LEU A 230 5.89 -12.92 -8.46
C LEU A 230 4.69 -12.12 -8.95
N TYR A 231 4.89 -10.83 -9.28
CA TYR A 231 3.82 -9.91 -9.65
C TYR A 231 4.17 -9.01 -10.83
N HIS A 232 3.13 -8.64 -11.58
CA HIS A 232 3.12 -7.44 -12.41
C HIS A 232 2.17 -6.40 -11.80
N TYR A 233 2.62 -5.15 -11.78
CA TYR A 233 1.79 -3.98 -11.46
C TYR A 233 1.55 -3.24 -12.77
N LYS A 234 0.30 -3.01 -13.11
CA LYS A 234 -0.09 -2.30 -14.34
C LYS A 234 -0.97 -1.11 -14.00
N PHE A 235 -0.74 -0.01 -14.71
CA PHE A 235 -1.54 1.20 -14.61
C PHE A 235 -1.92 1.62 -16.03
N ASP A 236 -3.21 1.78 -16.28
CA ASP A 236 -3.73 2.20 -17.59
C ASP A 236 -4.30 3.61 -17.52
N ASP A 237 -4.04 4.40 -18.55
CA ASP A 237 -4.53 5.77 -18.73
C ASP A 237 -4.33 6.65 -17.48
N VAL A 238 -3.06 6.88 -17.13
CA VAL A 238 -2.66 7.78 -16.03
C VAL A 238 -2.68 9.22 -16.54
N GLN A 239 -3.33 10.12 -15.83
CA GLN A 239 -3.48 11.52 -16.20
C GLN A 239 -3.18 12.45 -15.02
N LEU A 240 -2.46 13.51 -15.25
CA LEU A 240 -2.19 14.59 -14.29
C LEU A 240 -2.46 15.94 -14.98
N HIS A 241 -3.33 16.75 -14.38
CA HIS A 241 -3.62 18.12 -14.80
C HIS A 241 -3.32 19.07 -13.66
N SER A 242 -2.16 19.75 -13.73
CA SER A 242 -1.67 20.54 -12.62
C SER A 242 -2.56 21.74 -12.27
N ASN A 243 -3.09 22.45 -13.29
CA ASN A 243 -3.98 23.59 -13.05
C ASN A 243 -5.29 23.19 -12.37
N GLU A 244 -5.78 21.99 -12.66
CA GLU A 244 -7.00 21.46 -12.06
C GLU A 244 -6.73 20.76 -10.73
N LYS A 245 -5.45 20.59 -10.38
CA LYS A 245 -5.00 19.79 -9.24
C LYS A 245 -5.65 18.42 -9.22
N LYS A 246 -5.75 17.78 -10.38
CA LYS A 246 -6.35 16.47 -10.58
C LYS A 246 -5.31 15.45 -11.01
N PHE A 247 -5.38 14.29 -10.40
CA PHE A 247 -4.65 13.10 -10.82
C PHE A 247 -5.65 11.94 -10.97
N ALA A 248 -5.58 11.22 -12.05
CA ALA A 248 -6.49 10.12 -12.33
C ALA A 248 -5.77 8.92 -12.92
N VAL A 249 -6.27 7.72 -12.62
CA VAL A 249 -5.83 6.47 -13.23
C VAL A 249 -7.07 5.67 -13.59
N LYS A 250 -7.19 5.25 -14.83
CA LYS A 250 -8.36 4.49 -15.27
C LYS A 250 -8.40 3.10 -14.63
N ASN A 251 -7.30 2.36 -14.69
CA ASN A 251 -7.20 1.05 -14.07
C ASN A 251 -5.83 0.84 -13.42
N VAL A 252 -5.83 0.14 -12.29
CA VAL A 252 -4.61 -0.36 -11.62
C VAL A 252 -4.78 -1.84 -11.34
N TYR A 253 -3.79 -2.66 -11.73
CA TYR A 253 -3.80 -4.09 -11.53
C TYR A 253 -2.56 -4.57 -10.76
N ILE A 254 -2.78 -5.41 -9.77
CA ILE A 254 -1.74 -6.20 -9.10
C ILE A 254 -1.97 -7.65 -9.50
N VAL A 255 -1.24 -8.12 -10.51
CA VAL A 255 -1.47 -9.43 -11.14
C VAL A 255 -0.38 -10.41 -10.71
N PRO A 256 -0.73 -11.49 -10.02
CA PRO A 256 0.23 -12.54 -9.70
C PRO A 256 0.54 -13.37 -10.95
N LEU A 257 1.83 -13.59 -11.22
CA LEU A 257 2.33 -14.32 -12.41
C LEU A 257 2.17 -15.82 -12.31
N LEU A 258 2.06 -16.35 -11.10
CA LEU A 258 1.99 -17.76 -10.82
C LEU A 258 0.58 -18.17 -10.36
N SER A 259 0.17 -19.40 -10.68
CA SER A 259 -1.02 -20.00 -10.09
C SER A 259 -0.92 -20.08 -8.56
N GLU A 260 -2.03 -20.27 -7.84
CA GLU A 260 -2.04 -20.39 -6.38
C GLU A 260 -0.99 -21.40 -5.88
N ALA A 261 -1.00 -22.60 -6.43
CA ALA A 261 -0.08 -23.66 -6.02
C ALA A 261 1.39 -23.34 -6.37
N ALA A 262 1.67 -22.80 -7.56
CA ALA A 262 3.01 -22.44 -7.99
C ALA A 262 3.56 -21.26 -7.17
N PHE A 263 2.72 -20.29 -6.84
CA PHE A 263 3.07 -19.14 -6.00
C PHE A 263 3.51 -19.60 -4.60
N MET A 264 2.75 -20.50 -3.98
CA MET A 264 3.07 -21.01 -2.65
C MET A 264 4.36 -21.84 -2.66
N ARG A 265 4.61 -22.65 -3.71
CA ARG A 265 5.90 -23.35 -3.87
C ARG A 265 7.08 -22.39 -3.99
N ALA A 266 6.91 -21.29 -4.74
CA ALA A 266 7.94 -20.26 -4.89
C ALA A 266 8.18 -19.48 -3.58
N ALA A 267 7.12 -19.14 -2.86
CA ALA A 267 7.19 -18.41 -1.60
C ALA A 267 7.74 -19.25 -0.44
N LYS A 268 7.54 -20.58 -0.44
CA LYS A 268 7.97 -21.56 0.58
C LYS A 268 7.38 -21.36 1.99
N TRP A 269 6.63 -20.31 2.22
CA TRP A 269 6.05 -19.90 3.51
C TRP A 269 4.58 -19.57 3.37
N GLN A 270 3.82 -19.57 4.49
CA GLN A 270 2.48 -19.00 4.53
C GLN A 270 2.52 -17.51 4.18
N THR A 271 2.30 -17.22 2.91
CA THR A 271 2.33 -15.86 2.35
C THR A 271 1.01 -15.57 1.66
N ASP A 272 0.51 -14.33 1.78
CA ASP A 272 -0.68 -13.92 1.06
C ASP A 272 -0.32 -13.68 -0.41
N ARG A 273 -1.10 -14.29 -1.31
CA ARG A 273 -1.08 -14.04 -2.74
C ARG A 273 -2.21 -13.08 -3.08
N PHE A 274 -1.83 -11.93 -3.58
CA PHE A 274 -2.76 -10.84 -3.92
C PHE A 274 -3.11 -10.88 -5.41
N ASN A 275 -4.37 -10.63 -5.72
CA ASN A 275 -4.83 -10.33 -7.08
C ASN A 275 -5.85 -9.20 -6.95
N PHE A 276 -5.42 -7.98 -7.27
CA PHE A 276 -6.19 -6.76 -7.07
C PHE A 276 -6.43 -6.05 -8.39
N ASP A 277 -7.62 -5.46 -8.50
CA ASP A 277 -8.07 -4.69 -9.64
C ASP A 277 -8.81 -3.44 -9.13
N PHE A 278 -8.43 -2.28 -9.63
CA PHE A 278 -9.04 -1.00 -9.28
C PHE A 278 -9.37 -0.25 -10.55
N SER A 279 -10.56 0.32 -10.62
CA SER A 279 -11.02 1.09 -11.78
C SER A 279 -11.61 2.44 -11.35
N GLY A 280 -11.37 3.46 -12.17
CA GLY A 280 -11.91 4.79 -11.95
C GLY A 280 -11.31 5.47 -10.70
N ILE A 281 -9.98 5.51 -10.62
CA ILE A 281 -9.26 6.17 -9.52
C ILE A 281 -9.12 7.64 -9.84
N SER A 282 -9.53 8.51 -8.94
CA SER A 282 -9.40 9.96 -9.10
C SER A 282 -9.03 10.64 -7.77
N PHE A 283 -8.06 11.54 -7.86
CA PHE A 283 -7.66 12.43 -6.77
C PHE A 283 -8.09 13.85 -7.09
N THR A 284 -8.58 14.56 -6.10
CA THR A 284 -8.95 15.97 -6.22
C THR A 284 -8.13 16.84 -5.28
N ASN A 285 -7.84 18.04 -5.75
CA ASN A 285 -7.03 19.04 -5.06
C ASN A 285 -5.66 18.50 -4.61
N ILE A 286 -5.03 17.69 -5.51
CA ILE A 286 -3.72 17.09 -5.22
C ILE A 286 -2.63 18.17 -5.23
N ASP A 287 -1.71 18.08 -4.28
CA ASP A 287 -0.48 18.86 -4.29
C ASP A 287 0.50 18.25 -5.31
N VAL A 288 0.62 18.90 -6.47
CA VAL A 288 1.43 18.36 -7.56
C VAL A 288 2.93 18.42 -7.27
N PRO A 289 3.51 19.50 -6.72
CA PRO A 289 4.89 19.49 -6.25
C PRO A 289 5.19 18.32 -5.30
N GLU A 290 4.41 18.14 -4.27
CA GLU A 290 4.57 17.03 -3.32
C GLU A 290 4.43 15.66 -3.98
N LEU A 291 3.48 15.49 -4.92
CA LEU A 291 3.35 14.25 -5.69
C LEU A 291 4.63 13.93 -6.47
N LEU A 292 5.30 14.94 -7.04
CA LEU A 292 6.56 14.79 -7.77
C LEU A 292 7.75 14.43 -6.85
N GLU A 293 7.69 14.82 -5.60
CA GLU A 293 8.67 14.47 -4.56
C GLU A 293 8.38 13.12 -3.90
N GLY A 294 7.24 12.52 -4.22
CA GLY A 294 6.81 11.20 -3.76
C GLY A 294 5.79 11.25 -2.63
N GLY A 295 5.28 12.44 -2.24
CA GLY A 295 4.18 12.61 -1.30
C GLY A 295 2.81 12.39 -1.94
N LEU A 296 1.80 12.10 -1.16
CA LEU A 296 0.41 11.94 -1.60
C LEU A 296 -0.50 12.85 -0.75
N ILE A 297 -0.59 14.11 -1.13
CA ILE A 297 -1.32 15.14 -0.39
C ILE A 297 -2.47 15.64 -1.25
N GLY A 298 -3.69 15.66 -0.71
CA GLY A 298 -4.88 16.11 -1.42
C GLY A 298 -6.15 16.07 -0.57
N ASP A 299 -7.27 16.47 -1.15
CA ASP A 299 -8.54 16.46 -0.42
C ASP A 299 -9.19 15.08 -0.46
N SER A 300 -9.35 14.48 -1.64
CA SER A 300 -10.03 13.21 -1.74
C SER A 300 -9.44 12.27 -2.78
N LEU A 301 -9.52 10.98 -2.45
CA LEU A 301 -9.32 9.87 -3.36
C LEU A 301 -10.64 9.11 -3.52
N VAL A 302 -11.09 8.95 -4.76
CA VAL A 302 -12.26 8.12 -5.08
C VAL A 302 -11.81 6.94 -5.93
N ILE A 303 -12.29 5.74 -5.60
CA ILE A 303 -12.13 4.51 -6.37
C ILE A 303 -13.54 4.01 -6.71
N GLU A 304 -13.90 4.01 -7.98
CA GLU A 304 -15.26 3.65 -8.42
C GLU A 304 -15.54 2.15 -8.25
N LYS A 305 -14.59 1.29 -8.65
CA LYS A 305 -14.70 -0.16 -8.49
C LYS A 305 -13.39 -0.76 -8.03
N SER A 306 -13.47 -1.79 -7.21
CA SER A 306 -12.30 -2.55 -6.79
C SER A 306 -12.60 -4.03 -6.57
N MET A 307 -11.61 -4.86 -6.83
CA MET A 307 -11.61 -6.29 -6.54
C MET A 307 -10.35 -6.67 -5.78
N PHE A 308 -10.54 -7.23 -4.59
CA PHE A 308 -9.47 -7.74 -3.76
C PHE A 308 -9.62 -9.25 -3.61
N LYS A 309 -8.74 -10.03 -4.22
CA LYS A 309 -8.65 -11.48 -4.00
C LYS A 309 -7.35 -11.82 -3.32
N ILE A 310 -7.45 -12.43 -2.16
CA ILE A 310 -6.33 -12.82 -1.31
C ILE A 310 -6.40 -14.34 -1.12
N TYR A 311 -5.30 -15.03 -1.40
CA TYR A 311 -5.18 -16.47 -1.18
C TYR A 311 -4.04 -16.79 -0.24
N ARG A 312 -4.25 -17.76 0.67
CA ARG A 312 -3.25 -18.31 1.57
C ARG A 312 -3.41 -19.83 1.68
N ASP A 313 -2.29 -20.53 1.77
CA ASP A 313 -2.27 -21.98 2.06
C ASP A 313 -1.62 -22.22 3.42
N LEU A 314 -2.38 -22.80 4.35
CA LEU A 314 -1.92 -23.13 5.71
C LEU A 314 -1.08 -24.41 5.78
N SER A 315 -0.90 -25.15 4.68
CA SER A 315 -0.05 -26.34 4.62
C SER A 315 1.44 -26.00 4.70
N TYR A 316 1.81 -24.77 4.37
CA TYR A 316 3.19 -24.29 4.41
C TYR A 316 3.59 -23.84 5.83
N PRO A 317 4.90 -23.84 6.16
CA PRO A 317 5.38 -23.35 7.45
C PRO A 317 5.13 -21.83 7.60
N ARG A 318 4.99 -21.38 8.84
CA ARG A 318 4.86 -19.97 9.16
C ARG A 318 6.22 -19.27 9.11
N LYS A 319 6.25 -18.02 8.67
CA LYS A 319 7.42 -17.17 8.89
C LYS A 319 7.59 -16.90 10.38
N PRO A 320 8.81 -16.95 10.91
CA PRO A 320 9.07 -16.69 12.34
C PRO A 320 8.87 -15.21 12.73
N GLU A 321 8.81 -14.31 11.76
CA GLU A 321 8.74 -12.87 11.97
C GLU A 321 7.42 -12.42 12.64
N SER A 322 7.53 -11.52 13.62
CA SER A 322 6.38 -10.86 14.24
C SER A 322 5.75 -9.87 13.27
N LYS A 323 4.42 -9.77 13.29
CA LYS A 323 3.62 -8.75 12.61
C LYS A 323 3.12 -7.65 13.56
N VAL A 324 3.69 -7.55 14.75
CA VAL A 324 3.46 -6.42 15.67
C VAL A 324 4.03 -5.17 15.01
N GLY A 325 3.32 -4.04 15.12
CA GLY A 325 3.67 -2.80 14.41
C GLY A 325 3.19 -2.74 12.94
N ASN A 326 2.50 -3.80 12.44
CA ASN A 326 2.06 -3.88 11.04
C ASN A 326 0.53 -3.82 10.90
N TYR A 327 -0.15 -3.09 11.76
CA TYR A 327 -1.56 -2.77 11.53
C TYR A 327 -1.69 -1.74 10.40
N PRO A 328 -2.82 -1.67 9.68
CA PRO A 328 -2.97 -0.73 8.55
C PRO A 328 -2.58 0.71 8.88
N HIS A 329 -2.96 1.20 10.07
CA HIS A 329 -2.65 2.55 10.50
C HIS A 329 -1.20 2.72 10.98
N GLN A 330 -0.55 1.68 11.50
CA GLN A 330 0.88 1.71 11.84
C GLN A 330 1.73 1.73 10.55
N VAL A 331 1.39 0.89 9.56
CA VAL A 331 2.05 0.90 8.24
C VAL A 331 1.86 2.26 7.53
N LEU A 332 0.68 2.88 7.64
CA LEU A 332 0.46 4.22 7.13
C LEU A 332 1.36 5.24 7.84
N PHE A 333 1.43 5.18 9.17
CA PHE A 333 2.22 6.11 9.98
C PHE A 333 3.72 5.99 9.69
N ASP A 334 4.22 4.77 9.50
CA ASP A 334 5.62 4.46 9.21
C ASP A 334 5.96 4.51 7.70
N ALA A 335 5.02 4.93 6.86
CA ALA A 335 5.27 5.02 5.41
C ALA A 335 6.42 6.01 5.12
N PRO A 336 7.34 5.67 4.17
CA PRO A 336 8.51 6.51 3.87
C PRO A 336 8.18 7.76 3.04
N MET A 337 6.90 8.03 2.84
CA MET A 337 6.36 9.14 2.06
C MET A 337 5.28 9.87 2.86
N ASP A 338 5.14 11.15 2.64
CA ASP A 338 4.06 11.93 3.24
C ASP A 338 2.71 11.59 2.59
N VAL A 339 1.74 11.28 3.43
CA VAL A 339 0.36 11.00 3.01
C VAL A 339 -0.57 11.91 3.79
N SER A 340 -1.45 12.62 3.09
CA SER A 340 -2.53 13.41 3.69
C SER A 340 -3.73 13.46 2.75
N LEU A 341 -4.77 12.69 3.08
CA LEU A 341 -6.04 12.65 2.36
C LEU A 341 -7.17 12.84 3.38
N LYS A 342 -8.00 13.87 3.18
CA LYS A 342 -9.13 14.14 4.09
C LYS A 342 -10.15 13.02 4.00
N ASN A 343 -10.41 12.53 2.76
CA ASN A 343 -11.37 11.47 2.49
C ASN A 343 -10.85 10.48 1.44
N VAL A 344 -11.09 9.20 1.68
CA VAL A 344 -10.88 8.13 0.69
C VAL A 344 -12.17 7.34 0.57
N ALA A 345 -12.77 7.33 -0.62
CA ALA A 345 -14.03 6.64 -0.89
C ALA A 345 -13.84 5.48 -1.88
N ILE A 346 -14.26 4.29 -1.48
CA ILE A 346 -14.38 3.11 -2.35
C ILE A 346 -15.87 2.88 -2.58
N LYS A 347 -16.36 3.15 -3.79
CA LYS A 347 -17.80 3.13 -4.09
C LYS A 347 -18.36 1.73 -4.32
N SER A 348 -17.55 0.82 -4.83
CA SER A 348 -17.95 -0.57 -5.04
C SER A 348 -16.74 -1.48 -4.94
N ALA A 349 -16.77 -2.43 -4.01
CA ALA A 349 -15.72 -3.40 -3.84
C ALA A 349 -16.25 -4.84 -3.76
N TYR A 350 -15.48 -5.77 -4.31
CA TYR A 350 -15.57 -7.19 -4.06
C TYR A 350 -14.30 -7.64 -3.33
N ILE A 351 -14.46 -8.19 -2.14
CA ILE A 351 -13.34 -8.66 -1.31
C ILE A 351 -13.51 -10.15 -1.08
N GLU A 352 -12.53 -10.95 -1.50
CA GLU A 352 -12.45 -12.40 -1.26
C GLU A 352 -11.15 -12.74 -0.54
N TYR A 353 -11.26 -13.35 0.62
CA TYR A 353 -10.16 -14.02 1.30
C TYR A 353 -10.38 -15.53 1.23
N LYS A 354 -9.49 -16.25 0.55
CA LYS A 354 -9.50 -17.70 0.37
C LYS A 354 -8.35 -18.34 1.14
N GLU A 355 -8.64 -19.29 2.01
CA GLU A 355 -7.63 -19.96 2.83
C GLU A 355 -7.76 -21.49 2.69
N LYS A 356 -6.69 -22.16 2.28
CA LYS A 356 -6.64 -23.61 2.22
C LYS A 356 -6.27 -24.18 3.60
N ASN A 357 -7.09 -25.09 4.10
CA ASN A 357 -6.90 -25.75 5.38
C ASN A 357 -6.34 -27.17 5.17
N PRO A 358 -5.14 -27.50 5.67
CA PRO A 358 -4.56 -28.84 5.50
C PRO A 358 -5.36 -29.95 6.18
N LYS A 359 -6.17 -29.63 7.19
CA LYS A 359 -6.98 -30.64 7.92
C LYS A 359 -8.18 -31.12 7.12
N SER A 360 -8.79 -30.26 6.30
CA SER A 360 -9.92 -30.59 5.44
C SER A 360 -9.52 -30.82 3.97
N ASP A 361 -8.27 -30.47 3.62
CA ASP A 361 -7.74 -30.36 2.26
C ASP A 361 -8.62 -29.51 1.32
N SER A 362 -9.43 -28.65 1.88
CA SER A 362 -10.34 -27.76 1.17
C SER A 362 -10.09 -26.31 1.55
N SER A 363 -10.65 -25.38 0.74
CA SER A 363 -10.50 -23.96 0.95
C SER A 363 -11.79 -23.33 1.47
N GLY A 364 -11.69 -22.58 2.55
CA GLY A 364 -12.76 -21.69 2.99
C GLY A 364 -12.62 -20.31 2.32
N LYS A 365 -13.75 -19.62 2.15
CA LYS A 365 -13.81 -18.30 1.57
C LYS A 365 -14.61 -17.34 2.45
N VAL A 366 -14.01 -16.21 2.77
CA VAL A 366 -14.69 -15.03 3.31
C VAL A 366 -14.94 -14.09 2.14
N ILE A 367 -16.17 -13.67 1.94
CA ILE A 367 -16.56 -12.79 0.84
C ILE A 367 -17.32 -11.60 1.41
N PHE A 368 -16.91 -10.40 0.99
CA PHE A 368 -17.68 -9.17 1.13
C PHE A 368 -17.99 -8.66 -0.27
N SER A 369 -19.26 -8.67 -0.65
CA SER A 369 -19.73 -8.18 -1.95
C SER A 369 -20.47 -6.86 -1.80
N ASN A 370 -20.49 -6.07 -2.88
CA ASN A 370 -21.09 -4.74 -2.88
C ASN A 370 -20.59 -3.89 -1.71
N ALA A 371 -19.28 -3.97 -1.43
CA ALA A 371 -18.70 -3.24 -0.32
C ALA A 371 -18.53 -1.76 -0.69
N HIS A 372 -18.92 -0.89 0.24
CA HIS A 372 -18.69 0.54 0.20
C HIS A 372 -17.85 0.91 1.42
N ALA A 373 -16.82 1.69 1.22
CA ALA A 373 -15.94 2.10 2.30
C ALA A 373 -15.60 3.58 2.17
N THR A 374 -15.64 4.30 3.30
CA THR A 374 -15.15 5.67 3.39
C THR A 374 -14.17 5.78 4.54
N LEU A 375 -12.94 6.23 4.24
CA LEU A 375 -11.96 6.55 5.26
C LEU A 375 -11.85 8.07 5.39
N HIS A 376 -11.76 8.54 6.61
CA HIS A 376 -11.59 9.95 6.96
C HIS A 376 -10.26 10.13 7.68
N ASN A 377 -9.55 11.21 7.35
CA ASN A 377 -8.28 11.56 7.98
C ASN A 377 -7.19 10.49 7.80
N VAL A 378 -6.87 10.19 6.55
CA VAL A 378 -5.80 9.26 6.19
C VAL A 378 -4.50 10.05 6.06
N THR A 379 -3.73 10.13 7.15
CA THR A 379 -2.52 10.94 7.20
C THR A 379 -1.44 10.35 8.10
N ASN A 380 -0.17 10.65 7.79
CA ASN A 380 0.99 10.41 8.64
C ASN A 380 1.76 11.70 8.94
N ARG A 381 1.25 12.86 8.51
CA ARG A 381 1.90 14.16 8.73
C ARG A 381 1.61 14.69 10.13
N ASP A 382 2.65 15.14 10.80
CA ASP A 382 2.54 15.68 12.17
C ASP A 382 1.60 16.89 12.28
N GLU A 383 1.56 17.73 11.26
CA GLU A 383 0.68 18.91 11.20
C GLU A 383 -0.80 18.54 11.29
N ASP A 384 -1.22 17.54 10.50
CA ASP A 384 -2.60 17.05 10.48
C ASP A 384 -2.94 16.31 11.77
N LEU A 385 -1.99 15.51 12.28
CA LEU A 385 -2.14 14.70 13.49
C LEU A 385 -2.25 15.55 14.77
N ALA A 386 -1.73 16.78 14.77
CA ALA A 386 -1.91 17.71 15.87
C ALA A 386 -3.38 18.10 16.07
N GLY A 387 -4.15 18.22 14.99
CA GLY A 387 -5.57 18.52 15.03
C GLY A 387 -6.45 17.29 15.25
N ASN A 388 -6.13 16.18 14.59
CA ASN A 388 -6.88 14.93 14.66
C ASN A 388 -5.97 13.72 14.41
N SER A 389 -5.77 12.89 15.41
CA SER A 389 -4.95 11.68 15.35
C SER A 389 -5.75 10.38 15.11
N ILE A 390 -7.00 10.47 14.70
CA ILE A 390 -7.87 9.31 14.48
C ILE A 390 -8.25 9.20 13.00
N CYS A 391 -7.85 8.12 12.36
CA CYS A 391 -8.39 7.72 11.07
C CYS A 391 -9.66 6.87 11.29
N ARG A 392 -10.77 7.22 10.64
CA ARG A 392 -12.04 6.50 10.74
C ARG A 392 -12.37 5.82 9.42
N LEU A 393 -12.87 4.58 9.52
CA LEU A 393 -13.39 3.81 8.40
C LEU A 393 -14.86 3.48 8.67
N ASP A 394 -15.71 3.86 7.75
CA ASP A 394 -17.10 3.44 7.64
C ASP A 394 -17.19 2.38 6.53
N PHE A 395 -17.74 1.20 6.85
CA PHE A 395 -17.77 0.06 5.94
C PHE A 395 -19.16 -0.58 5.91
N HIS A 396 -19.70 -0.76 4.72
CA HIS A 396 -20.99 -1.40 4.45
C HIS A 396 -20.82 -2.46 3.37
N SER A 397 -21.38 -3.66 3.55
CA SER A 397 -21.24 -4.75 2.58
C SER A 397 -22.28 -5.84 2.78
N SER A 398 -22.29 -6.83 1.89
CA SER A 398 -22.98 -8.12 2.06
C SER A 398 -21.93 -9.20 2.37
N PHE A 399 -21.94 -9.70 3.61
CA PHE A 399 -21.06 -10.79 4.04
C PHE A 399 -21.53 -12.11 3.45
N LEU A 400 -20.59 -12.88 2.85
CA LEU A 400 -20.85 -14.11 2.09
C LEU A 400 -21.87 -13.94 0.94
N GLY A 401 -22.08 -12.70 0.50
CA GLY A 401 -23.04 -12.36 -0.57
C GLY A 401 -24.48 -12.20 -0.12
N GLU A 402 -24.82 -12.46 1.13
CA GLU A 402 -26.20 -12.57 1.62
C GLU A 402 -26.48 -11.73 2.87
N ALA A 403 -25.59 -11.73 3.86
CA ALA A 403 -25.82 -11.06 5.15
C ALA A 403 -25.34 -9.61 5.12
N PRO A 404 -26.21 -8.60 5.24
CA PRO A 404 -25.78 -7.21 5.32
C PRO A 404 -24.91 -6.97 6.56
N VAL A 405 -23.78 -6.29 6.38
CA VAL A 405 -22.83 -5.97 7.45
C VAL A 405 -22.49 -4.49 7.42
N ASP A 406 -22.50 -3.88 8.59
CA ASP A 406 -22.06 -2.51 8.85
C ASP A 406 -20.94 -2.53 9.88
N ALA A 407 -19.82 -1.84 9.63
CA ALA A 407 -18.71 -1.77 10.56
C ALA A 407 -18.07 -0.38 10.56
N TYR A 408 -17.70 0.09 11.75
CA TYR A 408 -17.08 1.38 12.02
C TYR A 408 -15.79 1.15 12.77
N LEU A 409 -14.64 1.48 12.13
CA LEU A 409 -13.32 1.29 12.71
C LEU A 409 -12.66 2.64 12.96
N SER A 410 -12.23 2.87 14.19
CA SER A 410 -11.39 4.00 14.59
C SER A 410 -9.97 3.53 14.84
N MET A 411 -9.01 4.08 14.12
CA MET A 411 -7.58 3.77 14.19
C MET A 411 -6.84 4.97 14.76
N TYR A 412 -6.15 4.77 15.89
CA TYR A 412 -5.44 5.84 16.62
C TYR A 412 -4.00 5.91 16.11
N LEU A 413 -3.74 6.80 15.15
CA LEU A 413 -2.53 6.85 14.34
C LEU A 413 -1.22 6.99 15.15
N LYS A 414 -1.22 7.82 16.20
CA LYS A 414 -0.03 8.06 17.06
C LYS A 414 0.04 7.14 18.29
N HIS A 415 -0.89 6.20 18.45
CA HIS A 415 -0.90 5.40 19.68
C HIS A 415 0.23 4.36 19.66
N PRO A 416 1.15 4.34 20.66
CA PRO A 416 2.37 3.52 20.63
C PRO A 416 2.12 2.03 20.62
N GLN A 417 0.94 1.57 21.05
CA GLN A 417 0.54 0.16 21.05
C GLN A 417 -0.49 -0.16 19.95
N GLY A 418 -0.54 0.61 18.87
CA GLY A 418 -1.44 0.33 17.74
C GLY A 418 -2.92 0.25 18.10
N LYS A 419 -3.41 1.13 19.00
CA LYS A 419 -4.81 1.13 19.45
C LYS A 419 -5.79 1.28 18.30
N PHE A 420 -6.86 0.49 18.35
CA PHE A 420 -8.04 0.63 17.50
C PHE A 420 -9.32 0.33 18.27
N ALA A 421 -10.45 0.82 17.76
CA ALA A 421 -11.78 0.46 18.23
C ALA A 421 -12.67 0.13 17.02
N ILE A 422 -13.42 -0.96 17.10
CA ILE A 422 -14.32 -1.38 16.03
C ILE A 422 -15.69 -1.76 16.58
N LYS A 423 -16.74 -1.22 15.97
CA LYS A 423 -18.13 -1.61 16.21
C LYS A 423 -18.73 -2.11 14.91
N GLY A 424 -19.58 -3.10 14.99
CA GLY A 424 -20.29 -3.54 13.79
C GLY A 424 -21.49 -4.42 14.09
N THR A 425 -22.30 -4.56 13.05
CA THR A 425 -23.52 -5.35 13.04
C THR A 425 -23.55 -6.22 11.79
N LEU A 426 -23.82 -7.50 11.96
CA LEU A 426 -24.23 -8.41 10.90
C LEU A 426 -25.74 -8.65 11.05
N ASN A 427 -26.47 -8.32 10.02
CA ASN A 427 -27.93 -8.39 10.04
C ASN A 427 -28.45 -9.82 9.72
N THR A 428 -29.77 -9.94 9.64
CA THR A 428 -30.44 -11.25 9.51
C THR A 428 -30.02 -12.04 8.25
N THR A 429 -29.79 -13.32 8.41
CA THR A 429 -29.51 -14.28 7.33
C THR A 429 -29.77 -15.71 7.78
N GLU A 430 -29.92 -16.62 6.84
CA GLU A 430 -29.93 -18.07 7.11
C GLU A 430 -28.56 -18.52 7.59
N ALA A 431 -28.51 -19.25 8.73
CA ALA A 431 -27.22 -19.65 9.31
C ALA A 431 -26.45 -20.64 8.43
N THR A 432 -27.13 -21.36 7.53
CA THR A 432 -26.51 -22.30 6.57
C THR A 432 -25.55 -21.61 5.59
N VAL A 433 -25.68 -20.32 5.36
CA VAL A 433 -24.75 -19.50 4.54
C VAL A 433 -23.31 -19.60 5.06
N PHE A 434 -23.15 -19.68 6.39
CA PHE A 434 -21.83 -19.80 7.02
C PHE A 434 -21.13 -21.14 6.75
N ASN A 435 -21.82 -22.14 6.18
CA ASN A 435 -21.19 -23.41 5.79
C ASN A 435 -20.04 -23.23 4.79
N ARG A 436 -20.04 -22.16 4.00
CA ARG A 436 -18.91 -21.79 3.12
C ARG A 436 -17.60 -21.58 3.90
N LEU A 437 -17.70 -21.29 5.21
CA LEU A 437 -16.58 -21.12 6.12
C LEU A 437 -16.46 -22.28 7.11
N THR A 438 -17.57 -22.65 7.76
CA THR A 438 -17.53 -23.57 8.89
C THR A 438 -17.16 -24.99 8.48
N ARG A 439 -17.57 -25.45 7.29
CA ARG A 439 -17.18 -26.78 6.80
C ARG A 439 -15.67 -26.87 6.52
N PRO A 440 -15.08 -26.05 5.62
CA PRO A 440 -13.67 -26.20 5.28
C PRO A 440 -12.73 -25.74 6.40
N MET A 441 -13.11 -24.73 7.20
CA MET A 441 -12.22 -24.10 8.17
C MET A 441 -12.45 -24.61 9.59
N GLY A 442 -13.70 -24.85 9.96
CA GLY A 442 -14.12 -25.23 11.32
C GLY A 442 -14.45 -26.70 11.49
N LEU A 443 -14.48 -27.50 10.43
CA LEU A 443 -14.96 -28.90 10.44
C LEU A 443 -16.33 -29.02 11.14
N ALA A 444 -17.21 -28.05 10.86
CA ALA A 444 -18.56 -28.00 11.41
C ALA A 444 -19.57 -27.69 10.31
N SER A 445 -20.73 -28.37 10.33
CA SER A 445 -21.84 -28.14 9.39
C SER A 445 -23.04 -27.60 10.14
N ILE A 446 -23.53 -26.44 9.72
CA ILE A 446 -24.79 -25.88 10.19
C ILE A 446 -25.92 -26.51 9.38
N GLU A 447 -26.79 -27.28 10.05
CA GLU A 447 -27.89 -28.01 9.39
C GLU A 447 -29.10 -27.11 9.19
N LYS A 448 -29.38 -26.25 10.16
CA LYS A 448 -30.45 -25.24 10.13
C LYS A 448 -30.18 -24.15 11.14
N GLY A 449 -30.92 -23.08 11.07
CA GLY A 449 -30.92 -21.97 11.99
C GLY A 449 -30.96 -20.63 11.26
N LYS A 450 -31.43 -19.61 11.97
CA LYS A 450 -31.49 -18.24 11.47
C LYS A 450 -30.69 -17.33 12.39
N LEU A 451 -29.77 -16.59 11.83
CA LEU A 451 -29.14 -15.45 12.48
C LEU A 451 -30.09 -14.27 12.37
N ASN A 452 -30.55 -13.73 13.48
CA ASN A 452 -31.36 -12.52 13.51
C ASN A 452 -30.48 -11.27 13.54
N ARG A 453 -29.38 -11.31 14.37
CA ARG A 453 -28.44 -10.20 14.45
C ARG A 453 -27.16 -10.63 15.20
N LEU A 454 -26.02 -10.13 14.76
CA LEU A 454 -24.76 -10.20 15.49
C LEU A 454 -24.20 -8.80 15.67
N ASP A 455 -24.06 -8.32 16.90
CA ASP A 455 -23.40 -7.07 17.24
C ASP A 455 -22.05 -7.34 17.90
N PHE A 456 -21.06 -6.51 17.59
CA PHE A 456 -19.77 -6.52 18.27
C PHE A 456 -19.29 -5.09 18.55
N ASP A 457 -18.62 -4.90 19.69
CA ASP A 457 -17.97 -3.66 20.11
C ASP A 457 -16.64 -4.03 20.77
N LEU A 458 -15.53 -3.77 20.06
CA LEU A 458 -14.20 -4.24 20.45
C LEU A 458 -13.21 -3.08 20.49
N THR A 459 -12.31 -3.13 21.47
CA THR A 459 -11.11 -2.31 21.51
C THR A 459 -9.90 -3.24 21.48
N GLY A 460 -8.91 -2.91 20.67
CA GLY A 460 -7.70 -3.72 20.56
C GLY A 460 -6.42 -2.90 20.52
N TYR A 461 -5.34 -3.63 20.76
CA TYR A 461 -3.96 -3.17 20.81
C TYR A 461 -3.06 -4.19 20.11
N ASP A 462 -1.76 -3.95 20.09
CA ASP A 462 -0.79 -4.83 19.42
C ASP A 462 -0.83 -6.29 19.85
N TYR A 463 -1.20 -6.59 21.10
CA TYR A 463 -1.13 -7.94 21.67
C TYR A 463 -2.49 -8.54 22.03
N SER A 464 -3.55 -7.77 22.04
CA SER A 464 -4.87 -8.27 22.41
C SER A 464 -6.02 -7.42 21.90
N ALA A 465 -7.21 -7.99 21.88
CA ALA A 465 -8.45 -7.26 21.71
C ALA A 465 -9.49 -7.77 22.70
N SER A 466 -10.33 -6.87 23.21
CA SER A 466 -11.39 -7.17 24.17
C SER A 466 -12.65 -6.38 23.86
N GLY A 467 -13.78 -6.85 24.39
CA GLY A 467 -15.06 -6.17 24.23
C GLY A 467 -16.24 -7.12 24.35
N THR A 468 -17.32 -6.80 23.66
CA THR A 468 -18.57 -7.55 23.71
C THR A 468 -18.98 -8.08 22.34
N VAL A 469 -19.57 -9.27 22.32
CA VAL A 469 -20.24 -9.85 21.17
C VAL A 469 -21.62 -10.35 21.60
N ARG A 470 -22.65 -9.93 20.87
CA ARG A 470 -24.03 -10.35 21.09
C ARG A 470 -24.57 -10.96 19.80
N MET A 471 -24.81 -12.26 19.80
CA MET A 471 -25.38 -12.99 18.66
C MET A 471 -26.81 -13.42 19.01
N LEU A 472 -27.79 -12.91 18.27
CA LEU A 472 -29.20 -13.28 18.37
C LEU A 472 -29.55 -14.26 17.25
N TYR A 473 -30.05 -15.44 17.60
CA TYR A 473 -30.32 -16.52 16.64
C TYR A 473 -31.41 -17.47 17.18
N GLU A 474 -31.99 -18.22 16.27
CA GLU A 474 -33.02 -19.22 16.56
C GLU A 474 -32.82 -20.50 15.75
N ASP A 475 -33.33 -21.62 16.27
CA ASP A 475 -33.37 -22.95 15.65
C ASP A 475 -32.00 -23.46 15.17
N LEU A 476 -30.90 -23.07 15.82
CA LEU A 476 -29.56 -23.43 15.41
C LEU A 476 -29.24 -24.92 15.67
N LYS A 477 -28.89 -25.65 14.63
CA LYS A 477 -28.41 -27.04 14.72
C LYS A 477 -27.09 -27.19 13.97
N VAL A 478 -26.07 -27.68 14.66
CA VAL A 478 -24.70 -27.82 14.16
C VAL A 478 -24.21 -29.25 14.35
N SER A 479 -23.58 -29.81 13.33
CA SER A 479 -22.89 -31.11 13.33
C SER A 479 -21.39 -30.94 13.21
N ILE A 480 -20.62 -31.72 13.95
CA ILE A 480 -19.16 -31.76 13.78
C ILE A 480 -18.83 -32.72 12.63
N LEU A 481 -17.84 -32.32 11.81
CA LEU A 481 -17.35 -33.09 10.68
C LEU A 481 -15.97 -33.66 11.00
N GLU A 482 -15.64 -34.79 10.38
CA GLU A 482 -14.29 -35.32 10.31
C GLU A 482 -13.96 -35.67 8.86
N LYS A 483 -12.67 -35.65 8.51
CA LYS A 483 -12.22 -36.05 7.19
C LYS A 483 -12.21 -37.57 7.14
N ASP A 484 -12.93 -38.13 6.18
CA ASP A 484 -12.81 -39.53 5.81
C ASP A 484 -11.57 -39.70 4.93
N GLU A 485 -10.60 -40.49 5.41
CA GLU A 485 -9.31 -40.67 4.73
C GLU A 485 -9.45 -41.54 3.46
N GLU A 486 -10.45 -42.43 3.41
CA GLU A 486 -10.66 -43.32 2.27
C GLU A 486 -11.36 -42.61 1.08
N GLU A 487 -12.38 -41.81 1.37
CA GLU A 487 -13.15 -41.11 0.31
C GLU A 487 -12.68 -39.65 0.10
N ASN A 488 -11.75 -39.15 0.91
CA ASN A 488 -11.27 -37.76 0.91
C ASN A 488 -12.38 -36.70 1.04
N GLU A 489 -13.48 -37.06 1.67
CA GLU A 489 -14.65 -36.22 1.92
C GLU A 489 -14.84 -35.90 3.39
N LEU A 490 -15.60 -34.83 3.68
CA LEU A 490 -15.98 -34.44 5.04
C LEU A 490 -17.28 -35.17 5.41
N LYS A 491 -17.20 -36.16 6.29
CA LYS A 491 -18.35 -36.88 6.83
C LYS A 491 -18.71 -36.42 8.25
N LYS A 492 -19.97 -36.64 8.65
CA LYS A 492 -20.38 -36.39 10.03
C LYS A 492 -19.65 -37.35 10.97
N LYS A 493 -19.06 -36.82 12.02
CA LYS A 493 -18.40 -37.61 13.04
C LYS A 493 -19.43 -38.52 13.74
N GLY A 494 -19.16 -39.83 13.77
CA GLY A 494 -20.04 -40.79 14.40
C GLY A 494 -20.29 -40.49 15.90
N LEU A 495 -21.45 -40.92 16.39
CA LEU A 495 -22.05 -40.53 17.70
C LEU A 495 -21.25 -40.87 18.96
N VAL A 496 -20.10 -41.58 18.86
CA VAL A 496 -19.60 -42.34 20.03
C VAL A 496 -18.47 -41.68 20.84
N SER A 497 -17.70 -40.69 20.32
CA SER A 497 -16.51 -40.32 21.11
C SER A 497 -16.24 -38.83 21.41
N PHE A 498 -16.96 -37.87 20.89
CA PHE A 498 -16.62 -36.46 21.19
C PHE A 498 -17.78 -35.51 21.53
N ILE A 499 -19.04 -35.92 21.34
CA ILE A 499 -20.22 -35.03 21.55
C ILE A 499 -20.69 -34.98 22.98
N ALA A 500 -20.16 -35.79 23.87
CA ALA A 500 -20.68 -35.90 25.24
C ALA A 500 -20.55 -34.64 26.11
N ASN A 501 -19.83 -33.60 25.67
CA ASN A 501 -19.57 -32.38 26.48
C ASN A 501 -19.79 -31.03 25.80
N ILE A 502 -20.26 -30.96 24.54
CA ILE A 502 -20.54 -29.68 23.86
C ILE A 502 -22.05 -29.60 23.59
N VAL A 503 -22.78 -28.96 24.50
CA VAL A 503 -24.20 -28.63 24.29
C VAL A 503 -24.28 -27.27 23.61
N ILE A 504 -24.51 -27.28 22.30
CA ILE A 504 -24.81 -26.08 21.56
C ILE A 504 -26.25 -25.67 21.86
N LYS A 505 -26.45 -24.43 22.33
CA LYS A 505 -27.78 -23.89 22.58
C LYS A 505 -28.43 -23.56 21.23
N ASP A 506 -29.69 -23.92 21.09
CA ASP A 506 -30.46 -23.77 19.84
C ASP A 506 -30.93 -22.34 19.57
N ALA A 507 -30.96 -21.47 20.60
CA ALA A 507 -31.38 -20.08 20.47
C ALA A 507 -30.65 -19.11 21.41
N ASN A 508 -30.63 -17.84 21.06
CA ASN A 508 -30.28 -16.72 21.91
C ASN A 508 -31.16 -15.49 21.56
N PRO A 509 -32.03 -15.03 22.45
CA PRO A 509 -32.30 -15.55 23.80
C PRO A 509 -33.02 -16.90 23.82
N LEU A 510 -32.82 -17.66 24.87
CA LEU A 510 -33.71 -18.78 25.18
C LEU A 510 -35.06 -18.26 25.66
N LYS A 511 -36.12 -19.06 25.50
CA LYS A 511 -37.47 -18.72 25.95
C LYS A 511 -37.46 -18.22 27.39
N ASN A 512 -38.02 -17.04 27.63
CA ASN A 512 -38.12 -16.40 28.96
C ASN A 512 -36.76 -16.08 29.63
N LYS A 513 -35.67 -15.93 28.84
CA LYS A 513 -34.36 -15.53 29.37
C LYS A 513 -33.85 -14.29 28.62
N PRO A 514 -33.06 -13.41 29.26
CA PRO A 514 -32.40 -12.33 28.56
C PRO A 514 -31.40 -12.87 27.52
N ALA A 515 -31.13 -12.07 26.49
CA ALA A 515 -30.11 -12.40 25.51
C ALA A 515 -28.72 -12.48 26.18
N ARG A 516 -27.98 -13.52 25.82
CA ARG A 516 -26.59 -13.67 26.26
C ARG A 516 -25.70 -12.68 25.49
N VAL A 517 -24.80 -12.03 26.23
CA VAL A 517 -23.74 -11.18 25.71
C VAL A 517 -22.42 -11.80 26.14
N ALA A 518 -21.55 -12.08 25.21
CA ALA A 518 -20.21 -12.58 25.49
C ALA A 518 -19.28 -11.39 25.78
N HIS A 519 -18.60 -11.42 26.94
CA HIS A 519 -17.51 -10.51 27.29
C HIS A 519 -16.18 -11.20 27.02
N ILE A 520 -15.46 -10.74 26.05
CA ILE A 520 -14.30 -11.45 25.49
C ILE A 520 -13.03 -10.68 25.65
N THR A 521 -11.95 -11.42 25.86
CA THR A 521 -10.56 -10.99 25.70
C THR A 521 -9.85 -12.07 24.91
N ASN A 522 -9.17 -11.67 23.85
CA ASN A 522 -8.44 -12.57 22.96
C ASN A 522 -7.03 -12.06 22.75
N GLU A 523 -6.05 -12.89 23.03
CA GLU A 523 -4.64 -12.62 22.77
C GLU A 523 -4.33 -12.77 21.29
N ARG A 524 -3.47 -11.89 20.78
CA ARG A 524 -3.01 -11.92 19.41
C ARG A 524 -1.96 -13.00 19.19
N ASP A 525 -2.15 -13.79 18.15
CA ASP A 525 -1.05 -14.50 17.50
C ASP A 525 -0.19 -13.48 16.74
N THR A 526 0.98 -13.15 17.26
CA THR A 526 1.85 -12.08 16.73
C THR A 526 2.38 -12.34 15.32
N GLN A 527 2.30 -13.57 14.82
CA GLN A 527 2.65 -13.94 13.44
C GLN A 527 1.47 -13.77 12.46
N ARG A 528 0.29 -13.37 12.96
CA ARG A 528 -0.92 -13.19 12.17
C ARG A 528 -1.25 -11.72 11.93
N SER A 529 -2.06 -11.48 10.88
CA SER A 529 -2.48 -10.13 10.49
C SER A 529 -3.48 -9.51 11.49
N PHE A 530 -3.69 -8.20 11.35
CA PHE A 530 -4.75 -7.43 12.01
C PHE A 530 -6.14 -8.08 11.87
N PHE A 531 -6.51 -8.45 10.64
CA PHE A 531 -7.81 -9.07 10.36
C PHE A 531 -7.98 -10.44 11.04
N ASN A 532 -6.88 -11.19 11.26
CA ASN A 532 -6.95 -12.43 12.01
C ASN A 532 -7.28 -12.18 13.49
N LEU A 533 -6.73 -11.14 14.11
CA LEU A 533 -7.10 -10.75 15.47
C LEU A 533 -8.59 -10.39 15.55
N LEU A 534 -9.09 -9.53 14.66
CA LEU A 534 -10.49 -9.13 14.63
C LEU A 534 -11.42 -10.35 14.48
N TRP A 535 -11.17 -11.17 13.46
CA TRP A 535 -11.98 -12.36 13.19
C TRP A 535 -11.99 -13.34 14.36
N LYS A 536 -10.82 -13.66 14.91
CA LYS A 536 -10.73 -14.57 16.05
C LYS A 536 -11.46 -14.04 17.28
N THR A 537 -11.33 -12.73 17.55
CA THR A 537 -11.99 -12.11 18.69
C THR A 537 -13.51 -12.21 18.58
N ILE A 538 -14.08 -11.85 17.41
CA ILE A 538 -15.51 -12.01 17.14
C ILE A 538 -15.93 -13.48 17.25
N PHE A 539 -15.14 -14.40 16.68
CA PHE A 539 -15.45 -15.83 16.68
C PHE A 539 -15.43 -16.46 18.10
N VAL A 540 -14.56 -15.98 18.99
CA VAL A 540 -14.59 -16.38 20.41
C VAL A 540 -15.94 -15.99 21.03
N GLY A 541 -16.42 -14.78 20.80
CA GLY A 541 -17.72 -14.32 21.27
C GLY A 541 -18.90 -15.08 20.67
N VAL A 542 -18.83 -15.43 19.39
CA VAL A 542 -19.83 -16.31 18.75
C VAL A 542 -19.87 -17.68 19.43
N LYS A 543 -18.72 -18.32 19.70
CA LYS A 543 -18.65 -19.60 20.42
C LYS A 543 -19.26 -19.52 21.81
N GLU A 544 -18.94 -18.50 22.60
CA GLU A 544 -19.52 -18.28 23.91
C GLU A 544 -21.06 -18.08 23.83
N SER A 545 -21.53 -17.34 22.81
CA SER A 545 -22.96 -17.10 22.58
C SER A 545 -23.73 -18.40 22.30
N VAL A 546 -23.14 -19.36 21.60
CA VAL A 546 -23.78 -20.67 21.35
C VAL A 546 -23.57 -21.68 22.48
N GLY A 547 -22.89 -21.31 23.55
CA GLY A 547 -22.69 -22.13 24.74
C GLY A 547 -21.42 -22.98 24.72
N ILE A 548 -20.50 -22.75 23.80
CA ILE A 548 -19.18 -23.40 23.80
C ILE A 548 -18.25 -22.58 24.72
N GLU A 549 -18.12 -23.01 25.97
CA GLU A 549 -17.25 -22.36 26.95
C GLU A 549 -15.78 -22.75 26.73
N ASP A 550 -14.86 -21.79 26.92
CA ASP A 550 -13.43 -22.06 26.87
C ASP A 550 -13.00 -22.85 28.11
N LYS A 551 -12.43 -24.05 27.90
CA LYS A 551 -11.98 -24.94 28.99
C LYS A 551 -10.97 -24.28 29.94
N LYS A 552 -10.12 -23.37 29.42
CA LYS A 552 -9.14 -22.62 30.22
C LYS A 552 -9.82 -21.62 31.15
N LYS A 553 -10.81 -20.85 30.67
CA LYS A 553 -11.59 -19.92 31.52
C LYS A 553 -12.36 -20.69 32.62
N LYS A 554 -12.86 -21.87 32.29
CA LYS A 554 -13.59 -22.72 33.27
C LYS A 554 -12.67 -23.29 34.33
N GLN A 555 -11.42 -23.60 34.01
CA GLN A 555 -10.41 -24.00 34.98
C GLN A 555 -9.97 -22.83 35.85
N GLN A 556 -9.64 -21.68 35.27
CA GLN A 556 -9.28 -20.47 36.03
C GLN A 556 -10.40 -20.01 36.97
N ALA A 557 -11.65 -19.93 36.48
CA ALA A 557 -12.79 -19.61 37.35
C ALA A 557 -13.05 -20.65 38.45
N LYS A 558 -12.68 -21.92 38.25
CA LYS A 558 -12.71 -22.94 39.31
C LYS A 558 -11.59 -22.77 40.33
N GLU A 559 -10.40 -22.39 39.90
CA GLU A 559 -9.26 -22.12 40.76
C GLU A 559 -9.49 -20.85 41.60
N GLU A 560 -9.91 -19.75 40.99
CA GLU A 560 -10.29 -18.51 41.69
C GLU A 560 -11.41 -18.74 42.73
N LYS A 561 -12.44 -19.55 42.40
CA LYS A 561 -13.48 -19.94 43.37
C LYS A 561 -12.96 -20.83 44.48
N LYS A 562 -11.94 -21.66 44.23
CA LYS A 562 -11.30 -22.48 45.27
C LYS A 562 -10.45 -21.59 46.19
N GLU A 563 -9.69 -20.65 45.63
CA GLU A 563 -8.87 -19.70 46.38
C GLU A 563 -9.73 -18.80 47.27
N ALA A 564 -10.77 -18.15 46.69
CA ALA A 564 -11.70 -17.31 47.45
C ALA A 564 -12.45 -18.11 48.57
N LYS A 565 -12.69 -19.42 48.35
CA LYS A 565 -13.30 -20.29 49.37
C LYS A 565 -12.30 -20.66 50.45
N ALA A 566 -11.02 -20.78 50.12
CA ALA A 566 -9.95 -21.03 51.07
C ALA A 566 -9.69 -19.79 51.95
N GLU A 567 -9.58 -18.59 51.35
CA GLU A 567 -9.45 -17.32 52.06
C GLU A 567 -10.60 -17.08 53.07
N ARG A 568 -11.86 -17.23 52.64
CA ARG A 568 -13.01 -17.10 53.54
C ARG A 568 -13.00 -18.13 54.68
N LYS A 569 -12.38 -19.27 54.46
CA LYS A 569 -12.27 -20.30 55.50
C LYS A 569 -11.17 -19.98 56.52
N GLU A 570 -10.09 -19.35 56.08
CA GLU A 570 -9.03 -18.84 56.95
C GLU A 570 -9.50 -17.62 57.74
N GLU A 571 -10.12 -16.63 57.10
CA GLU A 571 -10.73 -15.49 57.83
C GLU A 571 -11.68 -15.94 58.94
N ARG A 572 -12.57 -16.91 58.65
CA ARG A 572 -13.46 -17.47 59.68
C ARG A 572 -12.73 -18.21 60.80
N LYS A 573 -11.56 -18.79 60.51
CA LYS A 573 -10.74 -19.43 61.58
C LYS A 573 -10.05 -18.37 62.43
N GLU A 574 -9.55 -17.33 61.85
CA GLU A 574 -8.94 -16.20 62.57
C GLU A 574 -9.95 -15.45 63.44
N GLU A 575 -11.14 -15.13 62.89
CA GLU A 575 -12.23 -14.55 63.68
C GLU A 575 -12.61 -15.42 64.89
N ARG A 576 -12.65 -16.75 64.70
CA ARG A 576 -12.94 -17.68 65.80
C ARG A 576 -11.82 -17.76 66.82
N LYS A 577 -10.57 -17.56 66.41
CA LYS A 577 -9.41 -17.53 67.30
C LYS A 577 -9.40 -16.23 68.11
N GLN A 578 -9.62 -15.09 67.51
CA GLN A 578 -9.75 -13.78 68.16
C GLN A 578 -10.90 -13.77 69.17
N LYS A 579 -12.08 -14.28 68.82
CA LYS A 579 -13.22 -14.40 69.77
C LYS A 579 -12.95 -15.35 70.92
N ARG A 580 -12.08 -16.37 70.78
CA ARG A 580 -11.64 -17.23 71.85
C ARG A 580 -10.61 -16.53 72.78
N GLU A 581 -9.72 -15.76 72.25
CA GLU A 581 -8.76 -14.98 72.98
C GLU A 581 -9.44 -13.87 73.80
N GLU A 582 -10.34 -13.09 73.19
CA GLU A 582 -11.17 -12.12 73.89
C GLU A 582 -12.00 -12.70 75.03
N ARG A 583 -12.54 -13.96 74.86
CA ARG A 583 -13.27 -14.66 75.90
C ARG A 583 -12.36 -15.16 77.06
N ARG A 584 -11.09 -15.51 76.79
CA ARG A 584 -10.10 -15.84 77.78
C ARG A 584 -9.69 -14.60 78.57
N GLU A 585 -9.35 -13.50 77.92
CA GLU A 585 -9.00 -12.24 78.56
C GLU A 585 -10.13 -11.72 79.49
N LYS A 586 -11.39 -11.79 79.01
CA LYS A 586 -12.53 -11.42 79.82
C LYS A 586 -12.71 -12.37 81.06
N LYS A 587 -12.39 -13.65 80.93
CA LYS A 587 -12.43 -14.59 82.05
C LYS A 587 -11.32 -14.34 83.04
N ASP A 588 -10.14 -14.04 82.54
CA ASP A 588 -8.97 -13.75 83.43
C ASP A 588 -9.14 -12.42 84.14
N SER A 589 -9.71 -11.39 83.51
CA SER A 589 -10.03 -10.12 84.13
C SER A 589 -11.12 -10.23 85.23
N VAL A 590 -12.10 -11.08 85.01
CA VAL A 590 -13.16 -11.38 86.05
C VAL A 590 -12.60 -12.15 87.21
N ASN A 591 -11.64 -13.05 86.99
CA ASN A 591 -11.00 -13.83 88.09
C ASN A 591 -10.03 -12.96 88.91
N ASN A 592 -9.29 -12.01 88.23
CA ASN A 592 -8.43 -11.09 88.97
C ASN A 592 -9.21 -9.99 89.74
N ALA A 593 -10.45 -9.70 89.39
CA ALA A 593 -11.31 -8.78 90.16
C ALA A 593 -12.02 -9.42 91.35
N LYS A 594 -11.84 -10.73 91.56
CA LYS A 594 -12.41 -11.49 92.68
C LYS A 594 -11.36 -11.95 93.75
N GLN A 595 -10.11 -11.60 93.55
CA GLN A 595 -9.05 -11.61 94.56
C GLN A 595 -8.82 -10.14 95.09
#